data_5d3734cd75d93f08009954e3eddc5377
#
_entry.id   5d3734cd75d93f08009954e3eddc5377
#
_cell.length_a   1.000
_cell.length_b   1.000
_cell.length_c   1.000
_cell.angle_alpha   90.00
_cell.angle_beta   90.00
_cell.angle_gamma   90.00
#
_symmetry.space_group_name_H-M   'P 1'
#
loop_
_entity.id
_entity.type
_entity.pdbx_description
1 polymer ?
#
loop_
_entity_poly.entity_id
_entity_poly.type
_entity_poly.pdbx_seq_one_letter_code
_entity_poly.pdbx_strand_id
1 'polypeptide(L)'
;SGLALSLPGTIDLIRELLRWCKDGTGLGASPGAEGGAFLKTDPALDQPDIQLHFVAGMVDDHLRKLHFGSGFSCHVCVLRPKSRGTVKLASADPFAAPLIDPNYLDDPYDLQVMIKGVKMVDRILKSPALARWRKSELYTAEAKSDADWEQHIRARADTIYHPVGTAKMGTDKMAVVDSHLRVHGFEGLRVVDASVM
;
A
#
# COMPACT_ATOMS: atom_id res chain seq x y z
N SER A 1 -3.95 17.87 14.83
CA SER A 1 -5.28 17.53 14.36
C SER A 1 -5.12 16.81 13.04
N GLY A 2 -5.46 15.52 12.98
CA GLY A 2 -5.52 14.76 11.73
C GLY A 2 -6.82 15.01 10.98
N LEU A 3 -6.96 14.44 9.78
CA LEU A 3 -8.21 14.42 9.03
C LEU A 3 -9.29 13.72 9.90
N ALA A 4 -10.22 14.52 10.46
CA ALA A 4 -11.28 14.02 11.33
C ALA A 4 -12.64 14.28 10.68
N LEU A 5 -13.44 13.23 10.52
CA LEU A 5 -14.86 13.34 10.16
C LEU A 5 -15.67 13.72 11.42
N SER A 6 -15.62 15.02 11.80
CA SER A 6 -16.36 15.57 12.93
C SER A 6 -16.56 17.07 12.69
N LEU A 7 -17.54 17.70 13.35
CA LEU A 7 -17.76 19.14 13.18
C LEU A 7 -16.51 19.98 13.51
N PRO A 8 -15.78 19.76 14.62
CA PRO A 8 -14.51 20.44 14.86
C PRO A 8 -13.46 20.12 13.77
N GLY A 9 -13.36 18.89 13.31
CA GLY A 9 -12.43 18.49 12.26
C GLY A 9 -12.71 19.17 10.91
N THR A 10 -13.97 19.40 10.59
CA THR A 10 -14.36 20.14 9.38
C THR A 10 -13.93 21.60 9.46
N ILE A 11 -14.10 22.26 10.62
CA ILE A 11 -13.65 23.64 10.84
C ILE A 11 -12.11 23.71 10.73
N ASP A 12 -11.39 22.78 11.33
CA ASP A 12 -9.94 22.72 11.23
C ASP A 12 -9.51 22.49 9.77
N LEU A 13 -10.16 21.61 9.03
CA LEU A 13 -9.86 21.38 7.62
C LEU A 13 -10.06 22.66 6.78
N ILE A 14 -11.13 23.41 7.00
CA ILE A 14 -11.36 24.69 6.30
C ILE A 14 -10.24 25.68 6.62
N ARG A 15 -9.85 25.81 7.88
CA ARG A 15 -8.74 26.69 8.28
C ARG A 15 -7.43 26.31 7.61
N GLU A 16 -7.13 25.02 7.58
CA GLU A 16 -5.90 24.48 6.96
C GLU A 16 -5.92 24.65 5.42
N LEU A 17 -7.09 24.53 4.78
CA LEU A 17 -7.22 24.82 3.35
C LEU A 17 -7.03 26.33 3.06
N LEU A 18 -7.60 27.21 3.87
CA LEU A 18 -7.38 28.66 3.76
C LEU A 18 -5.92 29.03 3.97
N ARG A 19 -5.24 28.36 4.90
CA ARG A 19 -3.81 28.51 5.13
C ARG A 19 -3.00 28.07 3.92
N TRP A 20 -3.33 26.90 3.34
CA TRP A 20 -2.70 26.43 2.13
C TRP A 20 -2.88 27.39 0.95
N CYS A 21 -4.08 27.90 0.74
CA CYS A 21 -4.34 28.93 -0.29
C CYS A 21 -3.56 30.23 -0.08
N LYS A 22 -3.27 30.58 1.18
CA LYS A 22 -2.59 31.83 1.53
C LYS A 22 -1.06 31.73 1.38
N ASP A 23 -0.46 30.64 1.89
CA ASP A 23 1.00 30.54 2.03
C ASP A 23 1.59 29.18 1.63
N GLY A 24 0.76 28.26 1.09
CA GLY A 24 1.22 26.95 0.63
C GLY A 24 1.54 25.98 1.77
N THR A 25 1.14 26.27 3.02
CA THR A 25 1.43 25.43 4.20
C THR A 25 0.16 24.80 4.79
N GLY A 26 0.31 23.93 5.80
CA GLY A 26 -0.82 23.27 6.47
C GLY A 26 -1.19 21.93 5.84
N LEU A 27 -2.35 21.38 6.20
CA LEU A 27 -2.79 20.05 5.76
C LEU A 27 -2.97 19.92 4.24
N GLY A 28 -3.27 21.03 3.54
CA GLY A 28 -3.37 21.06 2.08
C GLY A 28 -2.04 20.82 1.35
N ALA A 29 -0.91 20.97 2.05
CA ALA A 29 0.42 20.66 1.54
C ALA A 29 0.86 19.21 1.81
N SER A 30 0.07 18.45 2.58
CA SER A 30 0.39 17.08 2.95
C SER A 30 0.13 16.11 1.80
N PRO A 31 1.05 15.16 1.50
CA PRO A 31 0.79 14.07 0.55
C PRO A 31 -0.13 12.97 1.14
N GLY A 32 -0.62 13.15 2.37
CA GLY A 32 -1.44 12.17 3.09
C GLY A 32 -0.63 11.17 3.91
N ALA A 33 0.32 10.50 3.31
CA ALA A 33 1.28 9.61 4.00
C ALA A 33 2.54 10.39 4.36
N GLU A 34 2.58 10.98 5.57
CA GLU A 34 3.65 11.90 5.99
C GLU A 34 4.86 11.21 6.60
N GLY A 35 4.74 9.95 6.97
CA GLY A 35 5.82 9.17 7.55
C GLY A 35 5.93 7.80 6.89
N GLY A 36 7.14 7.29 6.83
CA GLY A 36 7.39 5.95 6.30
C GLY A 36 8.68 5.36 6.83
N ALA A 37 8.81 4.05 6.65
CA ALA A 37 10.03 3.34 6.99
C ALA A 37 10.22 2.14 6.08
N PHE A 38 11.48 1.80 5.80
CA PHE A 38 11.89 0.54 5.20
C PHE A 38 12.53 -0.31 6.29
N LEU A 39 11.96 -1.48 6.56
CA LEU A 39 12.39 -2.34 7.65
C LEU A 39 12.70 -3.76 7.16
N LYS A 40 13.53 -4.46 7.91
CA LYS A 40 13.83 -5.88 7.73
C LYS A 40 12.99 -6.69 8.71
N THR A 41 12.23 -7.65 8.23
CA THR A 41 11.51 -8.61 9.11
C THR A 41 12.43 -9.66 9.70
N ASP A 42 13.64 -9.81 9.14
CA ASP A 42 14.74 -10.62 9.64
C ASP A 42 16.03 -9.79 9.58
N PRO A 43 16.77 -9.61 10.70
CA PRO A 43 18.03 -8.88 10.69
C PRO A 43 19.11 -9.42 9.73
N ALA A 44 19.03 -10.71 9.37
CA ALA A 44 19.94 -11.35 8.45
C ALA A 44 19.75 -10.96 6.98
N LEU A 45 18.65 -10.33 6.63
CA LEU A 45 18.42 -9.85 5.26
C LEU A 45 19.40 -8.72 4.92
N ASP A 46 19.88 -8.69 3.67
CA ASP A 46 20.76 -7.62 3.19
C ASP A 46 20.00 -6.30 3.05
N GLN A 47 18.74 -6.37 2.64
CA GLN A 47 17.90 -5.21 2.34
C GLN A 47 16.55 -5.30 3.08
N PRO A 48 15.88 -4.15 3.33
CA PRO A 48 14.51 -4.13 3.82
C PRO A 48 13.57 -4.95 2.93
N ASP A 49 12.65 -5.68 3.52
CA ASP A 49 11.65 -6.50 2.84
C ASP A 49 10.22 -6.01 3.04
N ILE A 50 10.03 -5.03 3.93
CA ILE A 50 8.75 -4.34 4.12
C ILE A 50 8.92 -2.82 4.08
N GLN A 51 7.85 -2.12 3.66
CA GLN A 51 7.71 -0.68 3.76
C GLN A 51 6.48 -0.33 4.59
N LEU A 52 6.61 0.71 5.41
CA LEU A 52 5.54 1.29 6.20
C LEU A 52 5.12 2.64 5.63
N HIS A 53 3.80 2.90 5.65
CA HIS A 53 3.20 4.18 5.29
C HIS A 53 2.35 4.67 6.46
N PHE A 54 2.81 5.71 7.15
CA PHE A 54 2.08 6.32 8.25
C PHE A 54 1.22 7.47 7.71
N VAL A 55 -0.08 7.38 7.96
CA VAL A 55 -1.07 8.36 7.51
C VAL A 55 -1.72 9.02 8.71
N ALA A 56 -1.75 10.35 8.74
CA ALA A 56 -2.42 11.14 9.77
C ALA A 56 -3.95 11.17 9.56
N GLY A 57 -4.53 10.01 9.35
CA GLY A 57 -5.96 9.80 9.10
C GLY A 57 -6.33 8.32 9.22
N MET A 58 -7.61 8.04 9.38
CA MET A 58 -8.15 6.68 9.36
C MET A 58 -8.46 6.29 7.92
N VAL A 59 -7.51 5.61 7.27
CA VAL A 59 -7.69 5.07 5.92
C VAL A 59 -8.09 3.60 6.02
N ASP A 60 -9.27 3.27 5.53
CA ASP A 60 -9.81 1.92 5.52
C ASP A 60 -10.46 1.66 4.15
N ASP A 61 -10.20 0.48 3.58
CA ASP A 61 -10.78 0.02 2.32
C ASP A 61 -10.73 1.13 1.23
N HIS A 62 -9.55 1.73 1.02
CA HIS A 62 -9.33 2.81 0.03
C HIS A 62 -10.28 4.01 0.20
N LEU A 63 -10.60 4.37 1.45
CA LEU A 63 -11.59 5.40 1.83
C LEU A 63 -13.05 5.05 1.48
N ARG A 64 -13.34 3.80 1.05
CA ARG A 64 -14.72 3.33 0.87
C ARG A 64 -15.44 3.14 2.21
N LYS A 65 -14.69 2.90 3.29
CA LYS A 65 -15.21 2.87 4.66
C LYS A 65 -14.75 4.10 5.42
N LEU A 66 -15.71 4.90 5.85
CA LEU A 66 -15.48 6.12 6.59
C LEU A 66 -15.62 5.88 8.09
N HIS A 67 -14.66 6.38 8.86
CA HIS A 67 -14.69 6.37 10.31
C HIS A 67 -14.84 7.78 10.86
N PHE A 68 -15.76 7.96 11.80
CA PHE A 68 -15.94 9.26 12.46
C PHE A 68 -14.93 9.45 13.57
N GLY A 69 -14.41 10.67 13.69
CA GLY A 69 -13.44 11.05 14.70
C GLY A 69 -12.03 11.25 14.13
N SER A 70 -11.07 11.49 15.02
CA SER A 70 -9.65 11.65 14.68
C SER A 70 -8.93 10.33 14.89
N GLY A 71 -8.01 10.02 13.99
CA GLY A 71 -7.18 8.83 14.10
C GLY A 71 -5.98 8.90 13.17
N PHE A 72 -5.20 7.84 13.19
CA PHE A 72 -4.09 7.61 12.27
C PHE A 72 -4.04 6.12 11.91
N SER A 73 -3.44 5.82 10.79
CA SER A 73 -3.21 4.45 10.34
C SER A 73 -1.75 4.27 9.91
N CYS A 74 -1.28 3.05 9.99
CA CYS A 74 0.02 2.66 9.45
C CYS A 74 -0.18 1.41 8.60
N HIS A 75 0.05 1.56 7.31
CA HIS A 75 -0.05 0.47 6.35
C HIS A 75 1.34 -0.15 6.16
N VAL A 76 1.37 -1.45 5.95
CA VAL A 76 2.60 -2.20 5.67
C VAL A 76 2.45 -2.94 4.35
N CYS A 77 3.47 -2.92 3.52
CA CYS A 77 3.51 -3.72 2.31
C CYS A 77 4.80 -4.55 2.21
N VAL A 78 4.70 -5.71 1.56
CA VAL A 78 5.83 -6.55 1.19
C VAL A 78 6.50 -5.95 -0.05
N LEU A 79 7.80 -5.68 0.02
CA LEU A 79 8.53 -5.02 -1.06
C LEU A 79 8.85 -5.93 -2.26
N ARG A 80 9.02 -7.24 -2.00
CA ARG A 80 9.36 -8.23 -3.03
C ARG A 80 8.51 -9.47 -2.87
N PRO A 81 7.19 -9.37 -3.19
CA PRO A 81 6.31 -10.52 -3.10
C PRO A 81 6.74 -11.61 -4.09
N LYS A 82 6.56 -12.87 -3.70
CA LYS A 82 6.79 -14.05 -4.55
C LYS A 82 5.54 -14.46 -5.31
N SER A 83 4.35 -14.16 -4.80
CA SER A 83 3.08 -14.37 -5.50
C SER A 83 3.09 -13.68 -6.86
N ARG A 84 2.49 -14.35 -7.84
CA ARG A 84 2.38 -13.84 -9.21
C ARG A 84 0.94 -13.88 -9.68
N GLY A 85 0.51 -12.75 -10.24
CA GLY A 85 -0.79 -12.61 -10.85
C GLY A 85 -0.74 -12.60 -12.37
N THR A 86 -1.89 -12.35 -12.99
CA THR A 86 -2.01 -12.28 -14.43
C THR A 86 -2.89 -11.13 -14.87
N VAL A 87 -2.57 -10.56 -16.06
CA VAL A 87 -3.45 -9.66 -16.80
C VAL A 87 -3.68 -10.31 -18.17
N LYS A 88 -4.94 -10.55 -18.53
CA LYS A 88 -5.33 -11.26 -19.76
C LYS A 88 -6.43 -10.53 -20.50
N LEU A 89 -6.54 -10.76 -21.79
CA LEU A 89 -7.68 -10.29 -22.57
C LEU A 89 -8.94 -11.07 -22.17
N ALA A 90 -10.06 -10.38 -21.98
CA ALA A 90 -11.35 -10.99 -21.73
C ALA A 90 -11.97 -11.53 -23.04
N SER A 91 -11.71 -10.86 -24.16
CA SER A 91 -12.23 -11.20 -25.51
C SER A 91 -11.37 -10.53 -26.57
N ALA A 92 -11.76 -10.68 -27.84
CA ALA A 92 -11.17 -9.97 -28.97
C ALA A 92 -11.66 -8.52 -29.11
N ASP A 93 -12.65 -8.10 -28.34
CA ASP A 93 -13.12 -6.71 -28.30
C ASP A 93 -12.09 -5.83 -27.58
N PRO A 94 -11.47 -4.84 -28.25
CA PRO A 94 -10.46 -3.97 -27.65
C PRO A 94 -11.02 -3.05 -26.56
N PHE A 95 -12.33 -2.89 -26.44
CA PHE A 95 -12.99 -2.09 -25.41
C PHE A 95 -13.41 -2.93 -24.20
N ALA A 96 -13.33 -4.26 -24.27
CA ALA A 96 -13.61 -5.12 -23.13
C ALA A 96 -12.54 -4.92 -22.03
N ALA A 97 -12.98 -4.77 -20.77
CA ALA A 97 -12.07 -4.67 -19.64
C ALA A 97 -11.21 -5.95 -19.54
N PRO A 98 -9.91 -5.83 -19.25
CA PRO A 98 -9.04 -6.99 -19.08
C PRO A 98 -9.43 -7.82 -17.86
N LEU A 99 -9.09 -9.10 -17.89
CA LEU A 99 -9.14 -9.98 -16.72
C LEU A 99 -7.87 -9.72 -15.90
N ILE A 100 -8.04 -9.20 -14.69
CA ILE A 100 -6.94 -8.88 -13.79
C ILE A 100 -7.06 -9.77 -12.56
N ASP A 101 -6.08 -10.61 -12.32
CA ASP A 101 -5.96 -11.44 -11.13
C ASP A 101 -4.59 -11.18 -10.50
N PRO A 102 -4.52 -10.39 -9.41
CA PRO A 102 -3.27 -10.14 -8.69
C PRO A 102 -2.72 -11.36 -7.96
N ASN A 103 -3.58 -12.33 -7.63
CA ASN A 103 -3.26 -13.56 -6.90
C ASN A 103 -2.45 -13.30 -5.61
N TYR A 104 -2.90 -12.31 -4.82
CA TYR A 104 -2.22 -11.91 -3.58
C TYR A 104 -2.17 -13.05 -2.57
N LEU A 105 -1.03 -13.17 -1.85
CA LEU A 105 -0.80 -14.14 -0.78
C LEU A 105 -0.89 -15.61 -1.22
N ASP A 106 -0.70 -15.90 -2.50
CA ASP A 106 -0.63 -17.26 -3.04
C ASP A 106 0.64 -17.97 -2.55
N ASP A 107 1.80 -17.29 -2.60
CA ASP A 107 3.01 -17.81 -2.00
C ASP A 107 2.99 -17.62 -0.46
N PRO A 108 3.16 -18.70 0.32
CA PRO A 108 3.16 -18.62 1.79
C PRO A 108 4.21 -17.68 2.37
N TYR A 109 5.31 -17.42 1.65
CA TYR A 109 6.34 -16.47 2.06
C TYR A 109 5.79 -15.08 2.24
N ASP A 110 4.93 -14.62 1.32
CA ASP A 110 4.37 -13.27 1.36
C ASP A 110 3.50 -13.07 2.61
N LEU A 111 2.70 -14.08 2.95
CA LEU A 111 1.90 -14.07 4.18
C LEU A 111 2.77 -14.04 5.44
N GLN A 112 3.85 -14.84 5.47
CA GLN A 112 4.77 -14.88 6.61
C GLN A 112 5.47 -13.54 6.84
N VAL A 113 5.94 -12.91 5.76
CA VAL A 113 6.55 -11.56 5.81
C VAL A 113 5.52 -10.53 6.27
N MET A 114 4.29 -10.62 5.73
CA MET A 114 3.21 -9.70 6.11
C MET A 114 2.85 -9.85 7.60
N ILE A 115 2.74 -11.08 8.14
CA ILE A 115 2.48 -11.31 9.58
C ILE A 115 3.57 -10.66 10.45
N LYS A 116 4.86 -10.85 10.09
CA LYS A 116 5.95 -10.18 10.80
C LYS A 116 5.83 -8.66 10.71
N GLY A 117 5.52 -8.15 9.52
CA GLY A 117 5.35 -6.72 9.26
C GLY A 117 4.22 -6.09 10.09
N VAL A 118 3.02 -6.67 10.10
CA VAL A 118 1.90 -6.14 10.90
C VAL A 118 2.18 -6.17 12.39
N LYS A 119 2.89 -7.20 12.90
CA LYS A 119 3.34 -7.24 14.29
C LYS A 119 4.35 -6.14 14.62
N MET A 120 5.24 -5.79 13.68
CA MET A 120 6.16 -4.65 13.84
C MET A 120 5.39 -3.34 13.90
N VAL A 121 4.41 -3.14 13.01
CA VAL A 121 3.51 -1.97 13.02
C VAL A 121 2.77 -1.88 14.34
N ASP A 122 2.18 -2.98 14.81
CA ASP A 122 1.45 -3.03 16.09
C ASP A 122 2.32 -2.56 17.27
N ARG A 123 3.57 -3.04 17.33
CA ARG A 123 4.53 -2.60 18.36
C ARG A 123 4.87 -1.11 18.25
N ILE A 124 5.05 -0.60 17.03
CA ILE A 124 5.33 0.82 16.78
C ILE A 124 4.14 1.67 17.25
N LEU A 125 2.92 1.30 16.84
CA LEU A 125 1.71 2.03 17.19
C LEU A 125 1.40 1.94 18.70
N LYS A 126 1.83 0.88 19.38
CA LYS A 126 1.70 0.69 20.84
C LYS A 126 2.82 1.35 21.65
N SER A 127 3.79 2.00 20.99
CA SER A 127 4.90 2.64 21.69
C SER A 127 4.43 3.74 22.66
N PRO A 128 5.18 3.99 23.76
CA PRO A 128 4.85 5.07 24.71
C PRO A 128 4.81 6.45 24.05
N ALA A 129 5.61 6.69 23.01
CA ALA A 129 5.63 7.95 22.28
C ALA A 129 4.28 8.28 21.62
N LEU A 130 3.53 7.27 21.19
CA LEU A 130 2.22 7.44 20.57
C LEU A 130 1.06 7.29 21.55
N ALA A 131 1.30 6.93 22.81
CA ALA A 131 0.26 6.64 23.80
C ALA A 131 -0.76 7.77 23.98
N ARG A 132 -0.30 9.02 24.00
CA ARG A 132 -1.18 10.21 24.15
C ARG A 132 -2.11 10.46 22.96
N TRP A 133 -1.79 9.88 21.79
CA TRP A 133 -2.55 10.06 20.55
C TRP A 133 -3.45 8.85 20.25
N ARG A 134 -3.23 7.73 20.94
CA ARG A 134 -3.96 6.47 20.76
C ARG A 134 -5.07 6.36 21.80
N LYS A 135 -6.30 6.10 21.33
CA LYS A 135 -7.45 5.85 22.20
C LYS A 135 -7.93 4.39 22.11
N SER A 136 -8.22 3.94 20.92
CA SER A 136 -8.71 2.59 20.63
C SER A 136 -8.17 2.10 19.29
N GLU A 137 -8.13 0.80 19.13
CA GLU A 137 -7.75 0.13 17.87
C GLU A 137 -9.04 -0.31 17.15
N LEU A 138 -9.09 -0.13 15.83
CA LEU A 138 -10.30 -0.46 15.09
C LEU A 138 -10.46 -1.97 14.87
N TYR A 139 -9.36 -2.71 14.64
CA TYR A 139 -9.44 -4.08 14.15
C TYR A 139 -8.46 -5.06 14.80
N THR A 140 -7.44 -4.58 15.48
CA THR A 140 -6.28 -5.37 15.90
C THR A 140 -6.21 -5.61 17.41
N ALA A 141 -7.14 -5.03 18.17
CA ALA A 141 -7.15 -5.10 19.63
C ALA A 141 -7.13 -6.54 20.20
N GLU A 142 -7.81 -7.46 19.50
CA GLU A 142 -7.95 -8.86 19.93
C GLU A 142 -6.94 -9.82 19.28
N ALA A 143 -6.15 -9.34 18.31
CA ALA A 143 -5.17 -10.18 17.61
C ALA A 143 -4.00 -10.53 18.54
N LYS A 144 -3.83 -11.83 18.85
CA LYS A 144 -2.81 -12.35 19.76
C LYS A 144 -1.94 -13.44 19.13
N SER A 145 -2.51 -14.24 18.24
CA SER A 145 -1.83 -15.35 17.57
C SER A 145 -1.52 -15.02 16.11
N ASP A 146 -0.65 -15.81 15.48
CA ASP A 146 -0.38 -15.70 14.04
C ASP A 146 -1.63 -15.98 13.22
N ALA A 147 -2.52 -16.85 13.68
CA ALA A 147 -3.79 -17.12 13.03
C ALA A 147 -4.73 -15.89 13.03
N ASP A 148 -4.76 -15.12 14.13
CA ASP A 148 -5.54 -13.88 14.20
C ASP A 148 -4.98 -12.84 13.21
N TRP A 149 -3.65 -12.71 13.13
CA TRP A 149 -2.99 -11.83 12.18
C TRP A 149 -3.21 -12.27 10.72
N GLU A 150 -3.13 -13.56 10.44
CA GLU A 150 -3.46 -14.09 9.11
C GLU A 150 -4.89 -13.77 8.73
N GLN A 151 -5.86 -14.00 9.61
CA GLN A 151 -7.26 -13.67 9.36
C GLN A 151 -7.43 -12.16 9.08
N HIS A 152 -6.77 -11.31 9.87
CA HIS A 152 -6.80 -9.86 9.66
C HIS A 152 -6.23 -9.48 8.30
N ILE A 153 -5.06 -10.04 7.92
CA ILE A 153 -4.40 -9.78 6.64
C ILE A 153 -5.29 -10.21 5.49
N ARG A 154 -5.80 -11.45 5.49
CA ARG A 154 -6.65 -11.96 4.41
C ARG A 154 -7.95 -11.18 4.23
N ALA A 155 -8.47 -10.60 5.30
CA ALA A 155 -9.68 -9.78 5.26
C ALA A 155 -9.43 -8.35 4.74
N ARG A 156 -8.17 -7.87 4.69
CA ARG A 156 -7.86 -6.44 4.50
C ARG A 156 -6.67 -6.15 3.58
N ALA A 157 -5.90 -7.18 3.18
CA ALA A 157 -4.82 -6.98 2.23
C ALA A 157 -5.37 -6.55 0.87
N ASP A 158 -4.75 -5.52 0.30
CA ASP A 158 -5.12 -4.98 -0.99
C ASP A 158 -3.88 -4.38 -1.66
N THR A 159 -4.06 -3.84 -2.86
CA THR A 159 -2.98 -3.23 -3.63
C THR A 159 -2.42 -1.97 -2.97
N ILE A 160 -1.12 -1.74 -3.13
CA ILE A 160 -0.45 -0.44 -2.87
C ILE A 160 -0.40 0.42 -4.14
N TYR A 161 -1.09 0.03 -5.22
CA TYR A 161 -1.16 0.72 -6.51
C TYR A 161 0.15 0.79 -7.29
N HIS A 162 1.10 -0.10 -7.02
CA HIS A 162 2.39 -0.16 -7.70
C HIS A 162 2.61 -1.50 -8.43
N PRO A 163 1.68 -1.94 -9.32
CA PRO A 163 1.86 -3.18 -10.06
C PRO A 163 3.00 -3.04 -11.08
N VAL A 164 3.78 -4.13 -11.23
CA VAL A 164 4.91 -4.21 -12.16
C VAL A 164 4.94 -5.56 -12.86
N GLY A 165 5.75 -5.70 -13.92
CA GLY A 165 6.11 -6.99 -14.50
C GLY A 165 5.17 -7.53 -15.59
N THR A 166 4.03 -6.91 -15.89
CA THR A 166 3.09 -7.41 -16.91
C THR A 166 3.62 -7.25 -18.35
N ALA A 167 4.60 -6.38 -18.57
CA ALA A 167 5.34 -6.25 -19.83
C ALA A 167 6.86 -6.29 -19.56
N LYS A 168 7.31 -7.24 -18.72
CA LYS A 168 8.66 -7.27 -18.17
C LYS A 168 9.75 -7.17 -19.24
N MET A 169 10.81 -6.46 -18.90
CA MET A 169 12.03 -6.37 -19.68
C MET A 169 12.88 -7.63 -19.54
N GLY A 170 13.53 -8.05 -20.59
CA GLY A 170 14.45 -9.18 -20.54
C GLY A 170 14.72 -9.81 -21.89
N THR A 171 15.41 -10.96 -21.85
CA THR A 171 15.77 -11.79 -23.02
C THR A 171 15.17 -13.19 -22.95
N ASP A 172 14.49 -13.53 -21.85
CA ASP A 172 13.81 -14.80 -21.71
C ASP A 172 12.50 -14.86 -22.50
N LYS A 173 11.93 -16.06 -22.65
CA LYS A 173 10.71 -16.29 -23.45
C LYS A 173 9.46 -15.54 -22.96
N MET A 174 9.45 -15.08 -21.73
CA MET A 174 8.33 -14.32 -21.15
C MET A 174 8.59 -12.81 -21.17
N ALA A 175 9.77 -12.36 -21.60
CA ALA A 175 10.06 -10.95 -21.74
C ALA A 175 9.24 -10.35 -22.89
N VAL A 176 8.62 -9.21 -22.63
CA VAL A 176 7.82 -8.47 -23.62
C VAL A 176 8.66 -7.40 -24.32
N VAL A 177 9.59 -6.77 -23.59
CA VAL A 177 10.44 -5.72 -24.16
C VAL A 177 11.93 -6.00 -23.92
N ASP A 178 12.77 -5.44 -24.78
CA ASP A 178 14.22 -5.44 -24.63
C ASP A 178 14.71 -4.30 -23.69
N SER A 179 16.03 -4.20 -23.49
CA SER A 179 16.65 -3.14 -22.67
C SER A 179 16.48 -1.71 -23.20
N HIS A 180 15.96 -1.55 -24.39
CA HIS A 180 15.58 -0.27 -25.01
C HIS A 180 14.06 -0.05 -25.01
N LEU A 181 13.31 -0.87 -24.24
CA LEU A 181 11.85 -0.82 -24.10
C LEU A 181 11.09 -1.16 -25.40
N ARG A 182 11.76 -1.74 -26.40
CA ARG A 182 11.15 -2.14 -27.67
C ARG A 182 10.46 -3.48 -27.51
N VAL A 183 9.23 -3.60 -27.99
CA VAL A 183 8.48 -4.86 -27.97
C VAL A 183 9.13 -5.89 -28.87
N HIS A 184 9.45 -7.07 -28.33
CA HIS A 184 10.04 -8.16 -29.13
C HIS A 184 9.14 -8.55 -30.29
N GLY A 185 9.72 -8.66 -31.49
CA GLY A 185 9.02 -9.07 -32.71
C GLY A 185 8.21 -7.97 -33.39
N PHE A 186 8.27 -6.72 -32.92
CA PHE A 186 7.60 -5.56 -33.52
C PHE A 186 8.59 -4.43 -33.80
N GLU A 187 8.37 -3.72 -34.91
CA GLU A 187 9.09 -2.50 -35.21
C GLU A 187 8.27 -1.26 -34.82
N GLY A 188 8.94 -0.23 -34.30
CA GLY A 188 8.31 1.05 -33.98
C GLY A 188 7.42 1.05 -32.73
N LEU A 189 7.34 -0.06 -31.96
CA LEU A 189 6.51 -0.18 -30.76
C LEU A 189 7.36 -0.28 -29.49
N ARG A 190 7.02 0.50 -28.46
CA ARG A 190 7.62 0.47 -27.14
C ARG A 190 6.56 0.44 -26.04
N VAL A 191 6.93 -0.15 -24.89
CA VAL A 191 6.21 0.00 -23.62
C VAL A 191 7.11 0.78 -22.66
N VAL A 192 6.59 1.89 -22.10
CA VAL A 192 7.36 2.84 -21.27
C VAL A 192 6.55 3.20 -20.03
N ASP A 193 6.37 2.25 -19.14
CA ASP A 193 5.74 2.40 -17.84
C ASP A 193 6.28 1.36 -16.84
N ALA A 194 5.76 1.34 -15.61
CA ALA A 194 6.22 0.44 -14.55
C ALA A 194 6.03 -1.07 -14.88
N SER A 195 5.20 -1.42 -15.87
CA SER A 195 4.99 -2.82 -16.28
C SER A 195 6.25 -3.50 -16.82
N VAL A 196 7.25 -2.72 -17.25
CA VAL A 196 8.53 -3.26 -17.76
C VAL A 196 9.51 -3.69 -16.67
N MET A 197 9.27 -3.30 -15.40
CA MET A 197 10.14 -3.63 -14.25
C MET A 197 9.92 -5.05 -13.75
#